data_085bdb75e3bc2ab50ac17e08adacafd0
#
_entry.id   085bdb75e3bc2ab50ac17e08adacafd0
#
_cell.length_a   1.000
_cell.length_b   1.000
_cell.length_c   1.000
_cell.angle_alpha   90.00
_cell.angle_beta   90.00
_cell.angle_gamma   90.00
#
_symmetry.space_group_name_H-M   'P 1'
#
loop_
_entity.id
_entity.type
_entity.pdbx_description
1 polymer ?
#
loop_
_entity_poly.entity_id
_entity_poly.type
_entity_poly.pdbx_seq_one_letter_code
_entity_poly.pdbx_strand_id
1 'polypeptide(L)'
;MSRHNLFFTPEQETGDFHSVLQQVQEYIAGQHSELLSDGNAAEAKANIKRYIAKFVQDSRVAVKGMTQQQLVDAMFTEMAEYSFLTKYIFADGIEEIDINSWRDIEIQYAGGRCEKLTEHFDSPEHCINVLRRMLHVSGTILDDQSPLVVGTLAENIRIAVMKSPIVDANIGAAASIRIVNPNHMEKQDFIDGGTATGEMLDMLSEFIRYGISVCIAGATSSGKTTVAGWLLTTIPDNKRIFTIENGSRELSLIREKDGRVTNSVVHTLTRNSENELYRIEQIDLVDISLRFNPDIIVVGEMRGEEANAAQEVARTGVAVVTTIHSNSCESTYRRMVSLCKRAVDMSDETLMGYVTEAYPIVVFCKQLENKQRRLMEIMECEILPDNSRNYRTLFRYEITENRYEDNQFFITGHHVTVNPISDSLCKRLLENGMPQERINLLKKGGRRAAAGNSHTGTDGEIASLPPASKSSEERRCHV
;
A
#
# COMPACT_ATOMS: atom_id res chain seq x y z
N MET A 1 -44.78 -55.91 39.21
CA MET A 1 -44.01 -56.02 37.98
C MET A 1 -43.76 -54.59 37.47
N SER A 2 -42.61 -54.04 37.79
CA SER A 2 -42.22 -52.66 37.40
C SER A 2 -41.24 -52.80 36.24
N ARG A 3 -41.62 -52.30 35.04
CA ARG A 3 -40.73 -52.23 33.89
C ARG A 3 -39.84 -50.99 34.02
N HIS A 4 -38.57 -51.18 34.33
CA HIS A 4 -37.54 -50.17 34.17
C HIS A 4 -37.23 -50.03 32.68
N ASN A 5 -37.62 -48.92 32.07
CA ASN A 5 -37.09 -48.46 30.80
C ASN A 5 -35.69 -47.85 31.05
N LEU A 6 -34.66 -48.61 30.71
CA LEU A 6 -33.29 -48.12 30.57
C LEU A 6 -33.24 -47.37 29.21
N PHE A 7 -33.32 -46.06 29.26
CA PHE A 7 -32.86 -45.22 28.14
C PHE A 7 -31.32 -45.23 28.17
N PHE A 8 -30.74 -46.07 27.31
CA PHE A 8 -29.35 -45.89 26.93
C PHE A 8 -29.28 -44.58 26.11
N THR A 9 -28.77 -43.52 26.69
CA THR A 9 -28.20 -42.40 25.95
C THR A 9 -26.83 -42.87 25.45
N PRO A 10 -26.61 -42.97 24.14
CA PRO A 10 -25.29 -43.29 23.62
C PRO A 10 -24.34 -42.18 24.10
N GLU A 11 -23.25 -42.58 24.75
CA GLU A 11 -22.15 -41.65 25.08
C GLU A 11 -21.70 -40.96 23.80
N GLN A 12 -21.71 -39.65 23.79
CA GLN A 12 -21.07 -38.87 22.74
C GLN A 12 -19.56 -39.15 22.85
N GLU A 13 -18.94 -39.69 21.81
CA GLU A 13 -17.49 -39.78 21.74
C GLU A 13 -16.91 -38.38 21.72
N THR A 14 -16.36 -37.95 22.83
CA THR A 14 -15.61 -36.70 22.93
C THR A 14 -14.21 -36.92 22.38
N GLY A 15 -13.99 -36.49 21.14
CA GLY A 15 -12.69 -36.51 20.48
C GLY A 15 -11.90 -35.24 20.75
N ASP A 16 -10.60 -35.31 20.53
CA ASP A 16 -9.77 -34.12 20.35
C ASP A 16 -10.11 -33.45 19.01
N PHE A 17 -10.09 -32.12 18.96
CA PHE A 17 -10.45 -31.34 17.76
C PHE A 17 -9.68 -31.81 16.52
N HIS A 18 -8.38 -32.04 16.66
CA HIS A 18 -7.54 -32.46 15.53
C HIS A 18 -7.90 -33.84 14.98
N SER A 19 -8.22 -34.79 15.88
CA SER A 19 -8.68 -36.12 15.49
C SER A 19 -10.03 -36.07 14.75
N VAL A 20 -10.95 -35.23 15.21
CA VAL A 20 -12.27 -35.06 14.56
C VAL A 20 -12.10 -34.33 13.21
N LEU A 21 -11.21 -33.34 13.12
CA LEU A 21 -10.89 -32.62 11.88
C LEU A 21 -10.37 -33.61 10.81
N GLN A 22 -9.44 -34.49 11.20
CA GLN A 22 -8.90 -35.52 10.29
C GLN A 22 -10.01 -36.44 9.74
N GLN A 23 -10.93 -36.91 10.59
CA GLN A 23 -12.05 -37.72 10.17
C GLN A 23 -12.95 -36.98 9.17
N VAL A 24 -13.23 -35.73 9.40
CA VAL A 24 -14.00 -34.86 8.46
C VAL A 24 -13.27 -34.68 7.13
N GLN A 25 -11.96 -34.49 7.17
CA GLN A 25 -11.13 -34.37 5.95
C GLN A 25 -11.18 -35.68 5.13
N GLU A 26 -10.99 -36.82 5.77
CA GLU A 26 -11.11 -38.13 5.11
C GLU A 26 -12.49 -38.38 4.54
N TYR A 27 -13.56 -38.02 5.26
CA TYR A 27 -14.93 -38.12 4.79
C TYR A 27 -15.17 -37.26 3.54
N ILE A 28 -14.76 -36.01 3.53
CA ILE A 28 -14.95 -35.11 2.39
C ILE A 28 -14.10 -35.58 1.20
N ALA A 29 -12.83 -35.92 1.42
CA ALA A 29 -11.96 -36.43 0.36
C ALA A 29 -12.44 -37.73 -0.28
N GLY A 30 -13.02 -38.65 0.53
CA GLY A 30 -13.47 -39.95 0.06
C GLY A 30 -14.83 -39.94 -0.67
N GLN A 31 -15.73 -39.04 -0.31
CA GLN A 31 -17.11 -39.05 -0.83
C GLN A 31 -17.45 -37.85 -1.72
N HIS A 32 -16.65 -36.79 -1.71
CA HIS A 32 -17.00 -35.52 -2.33
C HIS A 32 -15.79 -34.85 -3.04
N SER A 33 -14.85 -35.62 -3.56
CA SER A 33 -13.66 -35.14 -4.27
C SER A 33 -13.97 -34.25 -5.49
N GLU A 34 -15.15 -34.39 -6.08
CA GLU A 34 -15.62 -33.58 -7.22
C GLU A 34 -15.82 -32.09 -6.83
N LEU A 35 -16.07 -31.80 -5.55
CA LEU A 35 -16.30 -30.44 -5.06
C LEU A 35 -15.04 -29.56 -5.06
N LEU A 36 -13.85 -30.15 -5.13
CA LEU A 36 -12.57 -29.45 -5.19
C LEU A 36 -12.24 -28.97 -6.61
N SER A 37 -13.01 -29.38 -7.62
CA SER A 37 -12.79 -29.09 -9.04
C SER A 37 -13.75 -28.05 -9.64
N ASP A 38 -14.83 -27.67 -8.95
CA ASP A 38 -15.80 -26.71 -9.47
C ASP A 38 -15.33 -25.26 -9.34
N GLY A 39 -15.33 -24.55 -10.46
CA GLY A 39 -14.78 -23.20 -10.61
C GLY A 39 -15.54 -22.06 -9.89
N ASN A 40 -16.54 -22.35 -9.05
CA ASN A 40 -17.25 -21.36 -8.25
C ASN A 40 -16.88 -21.47 -6.76
N ALA A 41 -15.90 -20.66 -6.35
CA ALA A 41 -15.33 -20.69 -5.01
C ALA A 41 -16.37 -20.46 -3.87
N ALA A 42 -17.38 -19.63 -4.10
CA ALA A 42 -18.42 -19.36 -3.10
C ALA A 42 -19.34 -20.57 -2.89
N GLU A 43 -19.73 -21.26 -3.96
CA GLU A 43 -20.56 -22.45 -3.92
C GLU A 43 -19.81 -23.65 -3.33
N ALA A 44 -18.53 -23.80 -3.67
CA ALA A 44 -17.64 -24.79 -3.08
C ALA A 44 -17.52 -24.63 -1.56
N LYS A 45 -17.29 -23.39 -1.08
CA LYS A 45 -17.25 -23.07 0.36
C LYS A 45 -18.57 -23.40 1.07
N ALA A 46 -19.71 -23.02 0.50
CA ALA A 46 -21.02 -23.32 1.07
C ALA A 46 -21.27 -24.84 1.16
N ASN A 47 -20.87 -25.59 0.13
CA ASN A 47 -20.96 -27.04 0.10
C ASN A 47 -20.08 -27.71 1.16
N ILE A 48 -18.81 -27.26 1.31
CA ILE A 48 -17.91 -27.76 2.35
C ILE A 48 -18.53 -27.55 3.73
N LYS A 49 -19.05 -26.37 4.04
CA LYS A 49 -19.68 -26.09 5.34
C LYS A 49 -20.89 -27.00 5.59
N ARG A 50 -21.69 -27.25 4.57
CA ARG A 50 -22.86 -28.16 4.64
C ARG A 50 -22.43 -29.59 4.92
N TYR A 51 -21.36 -30.09 4.29
CA TYR A 51 -20.87 -31.46 4.51
C TYR A 51 -20.24 -31.63 5.88
N ILE A 52 -19.50 -30.65 6.37
CA ILE A 52 -18.96 -30.61 7.75
C ILE A 52 -20.14 -30.73 8.73
N ALA A 53 -21.16 -29.86 8.58
CA ALA A 53 -22.34 -29.90 9.46
C ALA A 53 -23.05 -31.27 9.43
N LYS A 54 -23.19 -31.86 8.24
CA LYS A 54 -23.79 -33.17 8.08
C LYS A 54 -22.95 -34.26 8.77
N PHE A 55 -21.64 -34.29 8.57
CA PHE A 55 -20.75 -35.24 9.23
C PHE A 55 -20.84 -35.14 10.76
N VAL A 56 -20.74 -33.92 11.31
CA VAL A 56 -20.79 -33.66 12.76
C VAL A 56 -22.15 -34.15 13.33
N GLN A 57 -23.23 -33.94 12.59
CA GLN A 57 -24.58 -34.41 12.98
C GLN A 57 -24.73 -35.95 12.92
N ASP A 58 -24.31 -36.56 11.80
CA ASP A 58 -24.48 -37.97 11.54
C ASP A 58 -23.58 -38.85 12.42
N SER A 59 -22.30 -38.42 12.59
CA SER A 59 -21.30 -39.14 13.40
C SER A 59 -21.40 -38.84 14.91
N ARG A 60 -22.25 -37.88 15.31
CA ARG A 60 -22.47 -37.48 16.71
C ARG A 60 -21.17 -37.11 17.45
N VAL A 61 -20.15 -36.66 16.74
CA VAL A 61 -18.87 -36.26 17.32
C VAL A 61 -19.02 -34.96 18.12
N ALA A 62 -18.33 -34.88 19.22
CA ALA A 62 -18.27 -33.68 20.06
C ALA A 62 -16.85 -33.42 20.51
N VAL A 63 -16.51 -32.14 20.66
CA VAL A 63 -15.23 -31.69 21.23
C VAL A 63 -15.51 -30.94 22.53
N LYS A 64 -14.76 -31.26 23.55
CA LYS A 64 -14.94 -30.67 24.88
C LYS A 64 -14.82 -29.15 24.84
N GLY A 65 -15.85 -28.46 25.32
CA GLY A 65 -15.87 -26.98 25.40
C GLY A 65 -16.40 -26.29 24.15
N MET A 66 -16.83 -27.04 23.12
CA MET A 66 -17.42 -26.48 21.90
C MET A 66 -18.87 -26.91 21.74
N THR A 67 -19.74 -26.00 21.32
CA THR A 67 -21.05 -26.33 20.80
C THR A 67 -20.93 -26.93 19.40
N GLN A 68 -21.92 -27.63 18.93
CA GLN A 68 -21.95 -28.25 17.60
C GLN A 68 -21.74 -27.20 16.48
N GLN A 69 -22.35 -26.02 16.62
CA GLN A 69 -22.17 -24.92 15.70
C GLN A 69 -20.72 -24.36 15.72
N GLN A 70 -20.15 -24.16 16.92
CA GLN A 70 -18.76 -23.72 17.06
C GLN A 70 -17.78 -24.74 16.45
N LEU A 71 -18.06 -26.04 16.60
CA LEU A 71 -17.24 -27.09 16.01
C LEU A 71 -17.29 -27.05 14.47
N VAL A 72 -18.49 -26.89 13.89
CA VAL A 72 -18.66 -26.76 12.44
C VAL A 72 -17.96 -25.53 11.91
N ASP A 73 -18.10 -24.40 12.58
CA ASP A 73 -17.46 -23.14 12.15
C ASP A 73 -15.94 -23.22 12.26
N ALA A 74 -15.41 -23.79 13.34
CA ALA A 74 -13.97 -23.99 13.51
C ALA A 74 -13.38 -24.92 12.44
N MET A 75 -14.04 -26.05 12.16
CA MET A 75 -13.62 -26.98 11.10
C MET A 75 -13.70 -26.36 9.71
N PHE A 76 -14.74 -25.56 9.46
CA PHE A 76 -14.86 -24.84 8.20
C PHE A 76 -13.73 -23.85 8.01
N THR A 77 -13.40 -23.06 9.04
CA THR A 77 -12.28 -22.12 9.02
C THR A 77 -10.96 -22.83 8.72
N GLU A 78 -10.76 -24.01 9.36
CA GLU A 78 -9.54 -24.80 9.17
C GLU A 78 -9.43 -25.41 7.77
N MET A 79 -10.55 -25.87 7.20
CA MET A 79 -10.57 -26.59 5.92
C MET A 79 -10.72 -25.68 4.70
N ALA A 80 -11.51 -24.63 4.80
CA ALA A 80 -11.93 -23.80 3.66
C ALA A 80 -11.41 -22.35 3.70
N GLU A 81 -10.87 -21.93 4.84
CA GLU A 81 -10.29 -20.62 5.04
C GLU A 81 -8.79 -20.70 5.36
N TYR A 82 -8.24 -19.74 6.09
CA TYR A 82 -6.81 -19.59 6.32
C TYR A 82 -6.42 -19.90 7.76
N SER A 83 -7.11 -20.86 8.40
CA SER A 83 -6.89 -21.22 9.79
C SER A 83 -7.06 -20.00 10.72
N PHE A 84 -6.33 -19.93 11.83
CA PHE A 84 -6.38 -18.79 12.76
C PHE A 84 -6.01 -17.44 12.12
N LEU A 85 -5.29 -17.43 10.99
CA LEU A 85 -4.92 -16.20 10.29
C LEU A 85 -6.12 -15.45 9.70
N THR A 86 -7.22 -16.14 9.42
CA THR A 86 -8.43 -15.54 8.82
C THR A 86 -8.89 -14.30 9.59
N LYS A 87 -8.94 -14.38 10.92
CA LYS A 87 -9.37 -13.27 11.77
C LYS A 87 -8.43 -12.06 11.74
N TYR A 88 -7.14 -12.27 11.48
CA TYR A 88 -6.15 -11.21 11.40
C TYR A 88 -6.08 -10.59 10.00
N ILE A 89 -6.19 -11.40 8.95
CA ILE A 89 -6.13 -10.94 7.57
C ILE A 89 -7.26 -9.95 7.24
N PHE A 90 -8.43 -10.16 7.85
CA PHE A 90 -9.61 -9.33 7.60
C PHE A 90 -9.94 -8.37 8.76
N ALA A 91 -9.02 -8.21 9.74
CA ALA A 91 -9.19 -7.27 10.83
C ALA A 91 -8.71 -5.88 10.45
N ASP A 92 -9.42 -4.85 10.95
CA ASP A 92 -9.01 -3.48 10.77
C ASP A 92 -7.71 -3.16 11.52
N GLY A 93 -6.89 -2.30 10.94
CA GLY A 93 -5.70 -1.78 11.59
C GLY A 93 -4.47 -2.69 11.57
N ILE A 94 -4.50 -3.83 10.88
CA ILE A 94 -3.32 -4.67 10.62
C ILE A 94 -2.72 -4.27 9.27
N GLU A 95 -1.40 -3.99 9.25
CA GLU A 95 -0.65 -3.64 8.04
C GLU A 95 0.15 -4.83 7.48
N GLU A 96 0.67 -5.69 8.36
CA GLU A 96 1.50 -6.83 7.92
C GLU A 96 1.40 -8.00 8.90
N ILE A 97 1.48 -9.22 8.37
CA ILE A 97 1.60 -10.46 9.14
C ILE A 97 2.87 -11.16 8.66
N ASP A 98 3.86 -11.26 9.53
CA ASP A 98 5.14 -11.89 9.26
C ASP A 98 5.16 -13.31 9.84
N ILE A 99 5.31 -14.30 8.99
CA ILE A 99 5.44 -15.72 9.34
C ILE A 99 6.92 -16.10 9.17
N ASN A 100 7.65 -16.17 10.28
CA ASN A 100 9.07 -16.57 10.28
C ASN A 100 9.22 -18.10 10.32
N SER A 101 8.23 -18.78 10.87
CA SER A 101 8.08 -20.25 10.88
C SER A 101 6.64 -20.61 11.22
N TRP A 102 6.31 -21.90 11.15
CA TRP A 102 4.97 -22.40 11.50
C TRP A 102 4.54 -22.06 12.94
N ARG A 103 5.46 -21.68 13.84
CA ARG A 103 5.20 -21.32 15.24
C ARG A 103 5.74 -19.94 15.66
N ASP A 104 6.26 -19.16 14.73
CA ASP A 104 6.74 -17.80 14.99
C ASP A 104 6.08 -16.83 14.02
N ILE A 105 5.00 -16.24 14.48
CA ILE A 105 4.18 -15.31 13.72
C ILE A 105 4.13 -13.98 14.45
N GLU A 106 4.33 -12.90 13.72
CA GLU A 106 4.27 -11.53 14.21
C GLU A 106 3.26 -10.70 13.41
N ILE A 107 2.51 -9.86 14.09
CA ILE A 107 1.58 -8.91 13.47
C ILE A 107 2.10 -7.50 13.67
N GLN A 108 2.08 -6.74 12.58
CA GLN A 108 2.33 -5.31 12.60
C GLN A 108 1.02 -4.55 12.42
N TYR A 109 0.71 -3.70 13.41
CA TYR A 109 -0.45 -2.84 13.38
C TYR A 109 -0.12 -1.47 12.78
N ALA A 110 -1.14 -0.81 12.25
CA ALA A 110 -1.07 0.60 11.90
C ALA A 110 -0.52 1.42 13.07
N GLY A 111 0.44 2.30 12.79
CA GLY A 111 1.16 3.04 13.85
C GLY A 111 2.43 2.34 14.37
N GLY A 112 2.77 1.15 13.85
CA GLY A 112 4.07 0.50 14.05
C GLY A 112 4.18 -0.37 15.31
N ARG A 113 3.07 -0.66 16.02
CA ARG A 113 3.06 -1.64 17.09
C ARG A 113 3.23 -3.04 16.48
N CYS A 114 4.16 -3.84 17.02
CA CYS A 114 4.35 -5.22 16.66
C CYS A 114 3.97 -6.14 17.83
N GLU A 115 3.41 -7.31 17.51
CA GLU A 115 2.97 -8.28 18.50
C GLU A 115 3.25 -9.71 18.01
N LYS A 116 3.95 -10.52 18.81
CA LYS A 116 4.11 -11.95 18.56
C LYS A 116 2.85 -12.70 18.97
N LEU A 117 2.33 -13.51 18.06
CA LEU A 117 1.16 -14.34 18.35
C LEU A 117 1.54 -15.54 19.24
N THR A 118 0.62 -15.89 20.12
CA THR A 118 0.64 -17.17 20.84
C THR A 118 0.04 -18.30 20.01
N GLU A 119 -0.81 -17.96 19.05
CA GLU A 119 -1.42 -18.89 18.09
C GLU A 119 -0.41 -19.20 16.99
N HIS A 120 -0.37 -20.44 16.56
CA HIS A 120 0.56 -20.93 15.55
C HIS A 120 -0.08 -22.08 14.75
N PHE A 121 0.55 -22.48 13.66
CA PHE A 121 0.15 -23.68 12.92
C PHE A 121 0.50 -24.96 13.70
N ASP A 122 -0.18 -26.06 13.39
CA ASP A 122 0.05 -27.34 14.10
C ASP A 122 1.36 -28.02 13.68
N SER A 123 1.79 -27.78 12.44
CA SER A 123 3.00 -28.38 11.87
C SER A 123 3.59 -27.54 10.73
N PRO A 124 4.84 -27.81 10.31
CA PRO A 124 5.43 -27.24 9.10
C PRO A 124 4.55 -27.44 7.85
N GLU A 125 4.00 -28.65 7.67
CA GLU A 125 3.14 -29.01 6.54
C GLU A 125 1.80 -28.26 6.58
N HIS A 126 1.22 -28.07 7.76
CA HIS A 126 0.01 -27.29 7.95
C HIS A 126 0.23 -25.84 7.50
N CYS A 127 1.32 -25.22 7.91
CA CYS A 127 1.71 -23.86 7.48
C CYS A 127 1.78 -23.78 5.94
N ILE A 128 2.52 -24.69 5.31
CA ILE A 128 2.66 -24.72 3.85
C ILE A 128 1.30 -24.87 3.15
N ASN A 129 0.43 -25.75 3.67
CA ASN A 129 -0.86 -26.01 3.05
C ASN A 129 -1.81 -24.80 3.17
N VAL A 130 -1.80 -24.06 4.28
CA VAL A 130 -2.56 -22.83 4.43
C VAL A 130 -2.07 -21.77 3.44
N LEU A 131 -0.76 -21.57 3.34
CA LEU A 131 -0.15 -20.62 2.41
C LEU A 131 -0.42 -20.98 0.93
N ARG A 132 -0.41 -22.28 0.58
CA ARG A 132 -0.82 -22.75 -0.76
C ARG A 132 -2.26 -22.38 -1.09
N ARG A 133 -3.18 -22.54 -0.13
CA ARG A 133 -4.59 -22.14 -0.34
C ARG A 133 -4.72 -20.64 -0.59
N MET A 134 -3.95 -19.81 0.14
CA MET A 134 -3.94 -18.36 -0.09
C MET A 134 -3.44 -18.01 -1.51
N LEU A 135 -2.34 -18.62 -1.93
CA LEU A 135 -1.73 -18.38 -3.24
C LEU A 135 -2.59 -18.89 -4.40
N HIS A 136 -3.35 -19.97 -4.17
CA HIS A 136 -4.24 -20.52 -5.19
C HIS A 136 -5.30 -19.51 -5.68
N VAL A 137 -5.70 -18.55 -4.84
CA VAL A 137 -6.65 -17.49 -5.21
C VAL A 137 -6.12 -16.66 -6.39
N SER A 138 -4.80 -16.41 -6.44
CA SER A 138 -4.13 -15.71 -7.55
C SER A 138 -3.64 -16.64 -8.67
N GLY A 139 -3.93 -17.95 -8.59
CA GLY A 139 -3.41 -18.93 -9.54
C GLY A 139 -1.91 -19.21 -9.39
N THR A 140 -1.30 -18.78 -8.28
CA THR A 140 0.13 -18.96 -8.02
C THR A 140 0.38 -20.32 -7.37
N ILE A 141 1.36 -21.08 -7.89
CA ILE A 141 1.70 -22.41 -7.40
C ILE A 141 2.96 -22.32 -6.52
N LEU A 142 2.87 -22.85 -5.30
CA LEU A 142 3.98 -23.01 -4.36
C LEU A 142 4.32 -24.51 -4.27
N ASP A 143 5.41 -24.91 -4.90
CA ASP A 143 5.89 -26.31 -4.89
C ASP A 143 7.43 -26.39 -4.80
N ASP A 144 8.01 -27.52 -5.12
CA ASP A 144 9.48 -27.71 -5.07
C ASP A 144 10.18 -27.11 -6.29
N GLN A 145 9.48 -26.87 -7.38
CA GLN A 145 10.01 -26.17 -8.57
C GLN A 145 9.91 -24.64 -8.42
N SER A 146 8.89 -24.18 -7.72
CA SER A 146 8.63 -22.76 -7.45
C SER A 146 8.56 -22.52 -5.93
N PRO A 147 9.70 -22.64 -5.21
CA PRO A 147 9.73 -22.53 -3.73
C PRO A 147 9.71 -21.09 -3.22
N LEU A 148 9.83 -20.09 -4.10
CA LEU A 148 9.74 -18.65 -3.84
C LEU A 148 8.67 -18.06 -4.75
N VAL A 149 7.59 -17.57 -4.18
CA VAL A 149 6.47 -17.02 -4.94
C VAL A 149 5.89 -15.76 -4.31
N VAL A 150 5.30 -14.93 -5.16
CA VAL A 150 4.52 -13.77 -4.74
C VAL A 150 3.14 -13.88 -5.40
N GLY A 151 2.10 -13.72 -4.61
CA GLY A 151 0.71 -13.76 -5.06
C GLY A 151 -0.13 -12.66 -4.43
N THR A 152 -1.42 -12.66 -4.77
CA THR A 152 -2.41 -11.72 -4.26
C THR A 152 -3.60 -12.51 -3.72
N LEU A 153 -3.96 -12.30 -2.46
CA LEU A 153 -5.11 -12.95 -1.85
C LEU A 153 -6.41 -12.19 -2.12
N ALA A 154 -6.33 -10.86 -2.12
CA ALA A 154 -7.39 -9.94 -2.50
C ALA A 154 -6.75 -8.73 -3.19
N GLU A 155 -7.55 -7.83 -3.76
CA GLU A 155 -7.03 -6.64 -4.46
C GLU A 155 -6.01 -5.84 -3.63
N ASN A 156 -6.21 -5.82 -2.31
CA ASN A 156 -5.39 -5.08 -1.35
C ASN A 156 -4.51 -5.97 -0.45
N ILE A 157 -4.43 -7.29 -0.68
CA ILE A 157 -3.64 -8.21 0.15
C ILE A 157 -2.61 -8.94 -0.70
N ARG A 158 -1.35 -8.63 -0.47
CA ARG A 158 -0.21 -9.26 -1.13
C ARG A 158 0.43 -10.30 -0.20
N ILE A 159 0.82 -11.42 -0.75
CA ILE A 159 1.51 -12.48 -0.03
C ILE A 159 2.82 -12.86 -0.75
N ALA A 160 3.92 -12.87 -0.02
CA ALA A 160 5.21 -13.41 -0.47
C ALA A 160 5.55 -14.61 0.38
N VAL A 161 5.94 -15.72 -0.23
CA VAL A 161 6.19 -16.99 0.46
C VAL A 161 7.48 -17.62 -0.02
N MET A 162 8.24 -18.14 0.94
CA MET A 162 9.40 -18.99 0.71
C MET A 162 9.25 -20.30 1.47
N LYS A 163 9.57 -21.45 0.82
CA LYS A 163 9.62 -22.76 1.45
C LYS A 163 10.96 -23.46 1.16
N SER A 164 11.15 -24.66 1.72
CA SER A 164 12.28 -25.52 1.34
C SER A 164 12.35 -25.73 -0.19
N PRO A 165 13.54 -25.68 -0.82
CA PRO A 165 14.89 -25.71 -0.21
C PRO A 165 15.49 -24.33 0.14
N ILE A 166 14.77 -23.22 -0.04
CA ILE A 166 15.27 -21.85 0.22
C ILE A 166 15.38 -21.58 1.73
N VAL A 167 14.44 -22.13 2.50
CA VAL A 167 14.43 -22.08 3.95
C VAL A 167 14.50 -23.51 4.53
N ASP A 168 14.87 -23.63 5.80
CA ASP A 168 14.94 -24.93 6.46
C ASP A 168 13.58 -25.63 6.48
N ALA A 169 13.53 -26.91 6.15
CA ALA A 169 12.28 -27.67 6.06
C ALA A 169 11.51 -27.74 7.40
N ASN A 170 12.21 -27.68 8.53
CA ASN A 170 11.62 -27.75 9.87
C ASN A 170 10.84 -26.48 10.27
N ILE A 171 11.04 -25.36 9.58
CA ILE A 171 10.26 -24.14 9.81
C ILE A 171 8.95 -24.12 9.00
N GLY A 172 8.80 -25.01 8.03
CA GLY A 172 7.69 -25.07 7.09
C GLY A 172 7.86 -24.06 5.97
N ALA A 173 7.39 -22.84 6.18
CA ALA A 173 7.57 -21.74 5.26
C ALA A 173 7.81 -20.44 6.03
N ALA A 174 8.46 -19.49 5.37
CA ALA A 174 8.49 -18.09 5.77
C ALA A 174 7.58 -17.29 4.80
N ALA A 175 6.79 -16.38 5.34
CA ALA A 175 5.89 -15.56 4.52
C ALA A 175 5.71 -14.16 5.11
N SER A 176 5.44 -13.18 4.24
CA SER A 176 4.95 -11.86 4.60
C SER A 176 3.62 -11.64 3.90
N ILE A 177 2.58 -11.32 4.66
CA ILE A 177 1.25 -10.99 4.17
C ILE A 177 1.03 -9.51 4.45
N ARG A 178 1.11 -8.71 3.40
CA ARG A 178 0.91 -7.26 3.50
C ARG A 178 -0.52 -6.91 3.18
N ILE A 179 -1.18 -6.26 4.14
CA ILE A 179 -2.56 -5.81 4.03
C ILE A 179 -2.53 -4.31 3.81
N VAL A 180 -2.83 -3.91 2.59
CA VAL A 180 -2.99 -2.50 2.26
C VAL A 180 -4.41 -2.11 2.64
N ASN A 181 -4.57 -1.50 3.80
CA ASN A 181 -5.83 -0.86 4.13
C ASN A 181 -5.84 0.49 3.42
N PRO A 182 -6.72 0.71 2.44
CA PRO A 182 -6.90 2.00 1.82
C PRO A 182 -7.70 2.93 2.76
N ASN A 183 -7.37 2.90 4.06
CA ASN A 183 -7.87 3.90 4.99
C ASN A 183 -7.38 5.24 4.46
N HIS A 184 -8.29 5.99 3.89
CA HIS A 184 -8.06 7.34 3.40
C HIS A 184 -7.67 8.20 4.59
N MET A 185 -6.34 8.32 4.84
CA MET A 185 -5.87 9.32 5.78
C MET A 185 -6.32 10.68 5.28
N GLU A 186 -6.99 11.41 6.14
CA GLU A 186 -7.36 12.78 5.86
C GLU A 186 -6.18 13.72 6.12
N LYS A 187 -6.24 14.93 5.61
CA LYS A 187 -5.21 15.95 5.84
C LYS A 187 -4.89 16.11 7.31
N GLN A 188 -5.90 16.06 8.16
CA GLN A 188 -5.78 16.26 9.59
C GLN A 188 -4.97 15.13 10.26
N ASP A 189 -5.08 13.89 9.78
CA ASP A 189 -4.32 12.76 10.34
C ASP A 189 -2.80 12.94 10.16
N PHE A 190 -2.37 13.52 9.02
CA PHE A 190 -0.97 13.84 8.80
C PHE A 190 -0.49 14.97 9.72
N ILE A 191 -1.35 15.95 9.99
CA ILE A 191 -1.03 17.09 10.86
C ILE A 191 -0.97 16.61 12.32
N ASP A 192 -1.98 15.92 12.80
CA ASP A 192 -2.07 15.42 14.17
C ASP A 192 -1.01 14.38 14.50
N GLY A 193 -0.69 13.51 13.53
CA GLY A 193 0.45 12.59 13.62
C GLY A 193 1.82 13.26 13.52
N GLY A 194 1.88 14.57 13.23
CA GLY A 194 3.12 15.33 13.04
C GLY A 194 3.92 14.88 11.82
N THR A 195 3.30 14.17 10.89
CA THR A 195 3.96 13.69 9.66
C THR A 195 4.33 14.84 8.73
N ALA A 196 3.45 15.84 8.61
CA ALA A 196 3.62 17.03 7.79
C ALA A 196 2.80 18.19 8.36
N THR A 197 3.12 19.43 7.99
CA THR A 197 2.28 20.59 8.29
C THR A 197 1.20 20.77 7.21
N GLY A 198 0.13 21.48 7.56
CA GLY A 198 -0.92 21.84 6.60
C GLY A 198 -0.37 22.61 5.40
N GLU A 199 0.62 23.49 5.61
CA GLU A 199 1.27 24.26 4.54
C GLU A 199 2.04 23.36 3.55
N MET A 200 2.79 22.38 4.04
CA MET A 200 3.50 21.40 3.20
C MET A 200 2.53 20.63 2.33
N LEU A 201 1.43 20.14 2.92
CA LEU A 201 0.41 19.36 2.24
C LEU A 201 -0.33 20.18 1.17
N ASP A 202 -0.69 21.42 1.49
CA ASP A 202 -1.33 22.33 0.53
C ASP A 202 -0.40 22.66 -0.64
N MET A 203 0.87 22.93 -0.37
CA MET A 203 1.86 23.20 -1.41
C MET A 203 2.03 22.01 -2.36
N LEU A 204 2.17 20.79 -1.83
CA LEU A 204 2.31 19.58 -2.65
C LEU A 204 1.04 19.31 -3.48
N SER A 205 -0.15 19.52 -2.91
CA SER A 205 -1.42 19.39 -3.62
C SER A 205 -1.51 20.36 -4.79
N GLU A 206 -1.13 21.63 -4.59
CA GLU A 206 -1.11 22.63 -5.65
C GLU A 206 -0.10 22.29 -6.74
N PHE A 207 1.07 21.75 -6.40
CA PHE A 207 2.05 21.32 -7.41
C PHE A 207 1.47 20.27 -8.35
N ILE A 208 0.88 19.20 -7.82
CA ILE A 208 0.31 18.13 -8.65
C ILE A 208 -0.89 18.65 -9.43
N ARG A 209 -1.75 19.45 -8.82
CA ARG A 209 -2.93 20.05 -9.45
C ARG A 209 -2.56 20.86 -10.69
N TYR A 210 -1.45 21.60 -10.65
CA TYR A 210 -0.94 22.42 -11.74
C TYR A 210 0.19 21.78 -12.54
N GLY A 211 0.21 20.46 -12.61
CA GLY A 211 1.03 19.73 -13.56
C GLY A 211 2.52 19.66 -13.22
N ILE A 212 2.90 19.83 -11.96
CA ILE A 212 4.28 19.65 -11.50
C ILE A 212 4.45 18.20 -11.03
N SER A 213 5.39 17.50 -11.63
CA SER A 213 5.72 16.13 -11.24
C SER A 213 6.39 16.10 -9.86
N VAL A 214 6.02 15.10 -9.06
CA VAL A 214 6.51 14.90 -7.70
C VAL A 214 7.02 13.49 -7.51
N CYS A 215 8.25 13.35 -7.01
CA CYS A 215 8.79 12.07 -6.57
C CYS A 215 8.83 11.99 -5.05
N ILE A 216 8.26 10.93 -4.48
CA ILE A 216 8.23 10.68 -3.04
C ILE A 216 9.23 9.57 -2.71
N ALA A 217 10.29 9.92 -2.02
CA ALA A 217 11.40 9.06 -1.69
C ALA A 217 11.37 8.62 -0.22
N GLY A 218 11.99 7.50 0.09
CA GLY A 218 12.14 6.98 1.45
C GLY A 218 12.34 5.48 1.51
N ALA A 219 12.66 4.95 2.68
CA ALA A 219 12.79 3.51 2.92
C ALA A 219 11.43 2.79 2.85
N THR A 220 11.43 1.46 2.96
CA THR A 220 10.21 0.68 3.16
C THR A 220 9.49 1.16 4.43
N SER A 221 8.16 1.11 4.44
CA SER A 221 7.29 1.52 5.56
C SER A 221 7.42 2.99 6.00
N SER A 222 8.09 3.85 5.23
CA SER A 222 8.24 5.29 5.55
C SER A 222 6.99 6.13 5.25
N GLY A 223 5.93 5.56 4.67
CA GLY A 223 4.67 6.24 4.36
C GLY A 223 4.60 6.87 2.98
N LYS A 224 5.51 6.52 2.04
CA LYS A 224 5.51 7.07 0.66
C LYS A 224 4.17 6.91 -0.06
N THR A 225 3.67 5.67 -0.12
CA THR A 225 2.39 5.35 -0.80
C THR A 225 1.21 6.04 -0.13
N THR A 226 1.23 6.16 1.20
CA THR A 226 0.18 6.86 1.97
C THR A 226 0.13 8.34 1.62
N VAL A 227 1.30 9.01 1.57
CA VAL A 227 1.40 10.42 1.16
C VAL A 227 0.99 10.59 -0.30
N ALA A 228 1.48 9.71 -1.20
CA ALA A 228 1.09 9.73 -2.61
C ALA A 228 -0.43 9.56 -2.78
N GLY A 229 -1.02 8.57 -2.11
CA GLY A 229 -2.45 8.29 -2.16
C GLY A 229 -3.27 9.50 -1.71
N TRP A 230 -2.93 10.09 -0.56
CA TRP A 230 -3.61 11.30 -0.09
C TRP A 230 -3.50 12.46 -1.10
N LEU A 231 -2.30 12.76 -1.61
CA LEU A 231 -2.10 13.82 -2.59
C LEU A 231 -2.97 13.60 -3.84
N LEU A 232 -3.11 12.37 -4.30
CA LEU A 232 -3.92 12.03 -5.46
C LEU A 232 -5.43 12.22 -5.21
N THR A 233 -5.90 12.11 -3.97
CA THR A 233 -7.30 12.43 -3.63
C THR A 233 -7.62 13.92 -3.74
N THR A 234 -6.61 14.81 -3.72
CA THR A 234 -6.81 16.26 -3.84
C THR A 234 -6.99 16.73 -5.30
N ILE A 235 -6.76 15.83 -6.26
CA ILE A 235 -6.87 16.15 -7.68
C ILE A 235 -8.33 16.37 -8.06
N PRO A 236 -8.65 17.45 -8.83
CA PRO A 236 -10.02 17.73 -9.26
C PRO A 236 -10.61 16.63 -10.15
N ASP A 237 -11.94 16.43 -10.07
CA ASP A 237 -12.66 15.38 -10.80
C ASP A 237 -12.54 15.48 -12.33
N ASN A 238 -12.29 16.68 -12.86
CA ASN A 238 -12.11 16.90 -14.30
C ASN A 238 -10.70 16.56 -14.81
N LYS A 239 -9.81 16.09 -13.95
CA LYS A 239 -8.48 15.62 -14.33
C LYS A 239 -8.46 14.10 -14.42
N ARG A 240 -7.89 13.60 -15.52
CA ARG A 240 -7.77 12.15 -15.73
C ARG A 240 -6.49 11.61 -15.13
N ILE A 241 -6.62 10.62 -14.23
CA ILE A 241 -5.52 9.95 -13.56
C ILE A 241 -5.36 8.55 -14.17
N PHE A 242 -4.13 8.17 -14.48
CA PHE A 242 -3.78 6.83 -14.90
C PHE A 242 -2.77 6.25 -13.91
N THR A 243 -3.14 5.18 -13.17
CA THR A 243 -2.23 4.55 -12.20
C THR A 243 -1.62 3.27 -12.74
N ILE A 244 -0.35 3.08 -12.43
CA ILE A 244 0.44 1.91 -12.81
C ILE A 244 1.01 1.33 -11.51
N GLU A 245 0.48 0.20 -11.07
CA GLU A 245 0.87 -0.43 -9.82
C GLU A 245 1.42 -1.85 -10.07
N ASN A 246 2.33 -2.29 -9.19
CA ASN A 246 3.02 -3.56 -9.37
C ASN A 246 2.40 -4.65 -8.49
N GLY A 247 1.66 -5.55 -9.11
CA GLY A 247 1.15 -6.79 -8.52
C GLY A 247 -0.04 -6.65 -7.57
N SER A 248 -0.26 -5.51 -6.92
CA SER A 248 -1.43 -5.27 -6.07
C SER A 248 -1.86 -3.81 -6.13
N ARG A 249 -3.16 -3.56 -5.94
CA ARG A 249 -3.70 -2.20 -5.90
C ARG A 249 -3.52 -1.63 -4.50
N GLU A 250 -2.68 -0.60 -4.41
CA GLU A 250 -2.45 0.17 -3.19
C GLU A 250 -3.24 1.50 -3.18
N LEU A 251 -3.66 1.97 -4.37
CA LEU A 251 -4.37 3.22 -4.55
C LEU A 251 -5.84 2.97 -4.85
N SER A 252 -6.74 3.55 -4.05
CA SER A 252 -8.18 3.57 -4.28
C SER A 252 -8.64 5.01 -4.49
N LEU A 253 -8.69 5.44 -5.76
CA LEU A 253 -8.92 6.85 -6.13
C LEU A 253 -10.30 7.11 -6.73
N ILE A 254 -11.10 6.07 -6.98
CA ILE A 254 -12.44 6.23 -7.55
C ILE A 254 -13.34 6.89 -6.51
N ARG A 255 -14.01 7.96 -6.92
CA ARG A 255 -14.98 8.68 -6.10
C ARG A 255 -16.38 8.45 -6.65
N GLU A 256 -17.28 8.09 -5.77
CA GLU A 256 -18.68 7.84 -6.10
C GLU A 256 -19.58 8.80 -5.34
N LYS A 257 -20.58 9.27 -6.01
CA LYS A 257 -21.67 10.06 -5.43
C LYS A 257 -22.99 9.61 -6.03
N ASP A 258 -23.96 9.28 -5.18
CA ASP A 258 -25.29 8.81 -5.59
C ASP A 258 -25.24 7.62 -6.59
N GLY A 259 -24.30 6.67 -6.36
CA GLY A 259 -24.11 5.47 -7.19
C GLY A 259 -23.48 5.74 -8.55
N ARG A 260 -22.85 6.91 -8.75
CA ARG A 260 -22.15 7.27 -9.99
C ARG A 260 -20.73 7.68 -9.71
N VAL A 261 -19.80 7.20 -10.53
CA VAL A 261 -18.41 7.66 -10.50
C VAL A 261 -18.34 9.12 -10.94
N THR A 262 -17.69 9.97 -10.14
CA THR A 262 -17.61 11.42 -10.38
C THR A 262 -16.29 11.88 -10.98
N ASN A 263 -15.20 11.12 -10.78
CA ASN A 263 -13.87 11.45 -11.29
C ASN A 263 -13.42 10.50 -12.41
N SER A 264 -12.32 10.82 -13.08
CA SER A 264 -11.77 10.03 -14.18
C SER A 264 -10.47 9.35 -13.75
N VAL A 265 -10.54 8.05 -13.47
CA VAL A 265 -9.38 7.26 -13.04
C VAL A 265 -9.33 5.93 -13.81
N VAL A 266 -8.15 5.61 -14.33
CA VAL A 266 -7.83 4.30 -14.89
C VAL A 266 -6.80 3.64 -13.99
N HIS A 267 -7.18 2.56 -13.30
CA HIS A 267 -6.27 1.76 -12.49
C HIS A 267 -5.71 0.61 -13.31
N THR A 268 -4.39 0.47 -13.36
CA THR A 268 -3.74 -0.66 -14.02
C THR A 268 -2.77 -1.38 -13.09
N LEU A 269 -2.60 -2.68 -13.34
CA LEU A 269 -1.69 -3.54 -12.60
C LEU A 269 -0.78 -4.27 -13.58
N THR A 270 0.47 -4.48 -13.19
CA THR A 270 1.36 -5.40 -13.89
C THR A 270 0.83 -6.82 -13.79
N ARG A 271 1.16 -7.63 -14.78
CA ARG A 271 0.81 -9.04 -14.81
C ARG A 271 2.08 -9.89 -14.90
N ASN A 272 2.38 -10.61 -13.83
CA ASN A 272 3.40 -11.63 -13.87
C ASN A 272 2.89 -12.86 -14.63
N SER A 273 3.69 -13.42 -15.54
CA SER A 273 3.40 -14.65 -16.26
C SER A 273 4.71 -15.35 -16.61
N GLU A 274 4.73 -16.68 -16.51
CA GLU A 274 5.83 -17.50 -17.03
C GLU A 274 5.93 -17.41 -18.55
N ASN A 275 4.79 -17.25 -19.22
CA ASN A 275 4.74 -16.99 -20.64
C ASN A 275 4.96 -15.51 -20.89
N GLU A 276 6.06 -15.16 -21.52
CA GLU A 276 6.44 -13.78 -21.87
C GLU A 276 5.35 -13.04 -22.67
N LEU A 277 4.58 -13.75 -23.50
CA LEU A 277 3.48 -13.16 -24.29
C LEU A 277 2.34 -12.61 -23.42
N TYR A 278 2.22 -13.07 -22.19
CA TYR A 278 1.17 -12.64 -21.26
C TYR A 278 1.70 -11.80 -20.10
N ARG A 279 3.04 -11.59 -20.05
CA ARG A 279 3.65 -10.70 -19.07
C ARG A 279 3.36 -9.26 -19.46
N ILE A 280 2.98 -8.44 -18.49
CA ILE A 280 2.80 -7.00 -18.65
C ILE A 280 3.62 -6.34 -17.54
N GLU A 281 4.63 -5.59 -17.95
CA GLU A 281 5.53 -4.88 -17.05
C GLU A 281 5.11 -3.41 -16.87
N GLN A 282 5.72 -2.71 -15.94
CA GLN A 282 5.40 -1.30 -15.70
C GLN A 282 5.73 -0.43 -16.93
N ILE A 283 6.80 -0.76 -17.66
CA ILE A 283 7.19 -0.04 -18.85
C ILE A 283 6.12 -0.10 -19.95
N ASP A 284 5.48 -1.27 -20.15
CA ASP A 284 4.39 -1.44 -21.12
C ASP A 284 3.19 -0.56 -20.78
N LEU A 285 2.92 -0.43 -19.48
CA LEU A 285 1.81 0.37 -18.97
C LEU A 285 2.12 1.88 -19.05
N VAL A 286 3.38 2.29 -18.88
CA VAL A 286 3.80 3.68 -19.10
C VAL A 286 3.63 4.04 -20.57
N ASP A 287 4.10 3.17 -21.49
CA ASP A 287 4.01 3.43 -22.93
C ASP A 287 2.56 3.53 -23.44
N ILE A 288 1.69 2.65 -22.96
CA ILE A 288 0.27 2.68 -23.35
C ILE A 288 -0.49 3.84 -22.70
N SER A 289 -0.08 4.32 -21.51
CA SER A 289 -0.78 5.34 -20.75
C SER A 289 -1.03 6.62 -21.53
N LEU A 290 -0.07 7.06 -22.34
CA LEU A 290 -0.19 8.28 -23.17
C LEU A 290 -1.31 8.19 -24.19
N ARG A 291 -1.74 6.99 -24.62
CA ARG A 291 -2.87 6.79 -25.51
C ARG A 291 -4.23 6.99 -24.82
N PHE A 292 -4.23 7.02 -23.50
CA PHE A 292 -5.44 7.28 -22.69
C PHE A 292 -5.65 8.76 -22.38
N ASN A 293 -4.78 9.64 -22.90
CA ASN A 293 -4.82 11.08 -22.71
C ASN A 293 -4.96 11.48 -21.20
N PRO A 294 -4.05 11.06 -20.33
CA PRO A 294 -4.08 11.38 -18.91
C PRO A 294 -3.56 12.80 -18.66
N ASP A 295 -4.10 13.46 -17.65
CA ASP A 295 -3.50 14.68 -17.07
C ASP A 295 -2.36 14.33 -16.10
N ILE A 296 -2.50 13.17 -15.44
CA ILE A 296 -1.54 12.71 -14.42
C ILE A 296 -1.33 11.21 -14.57
N ILE A 297 -0.08 10.80 -14.64
CA ILE A 297 0.33 9.40 -14.57
C ILE A 297 0.95 9.12 -13.20
N VAL A 298 0.53 8.03 -12.58
CA VAL A 298 1.07 7.58 -11.31
C VAL A 298 1.83 6.28 -11.52
N VAL A 299 3.15 6.33 -11.37
CA VAL A 299 3.98 5.13 -11.32
C VAL A 299 4.14 4.78 -9.85
N GLY A 300 3.43 3.76 -9.37
CA GLY A 300 3.34 3.43 -7.95
C GLY A 300 4.70 3.34 -7.26
N GLU A 301 5.66 2.67 -7.90
CA GLU A 301 7.05 2.64 -7.43
C GLU A 301 8.02 2.42 -8.60
N MET A 302 9.06 3.25 -8.70
CA MET A 302 10.16 3.06 -9.66
C MET A 302 11.25 2.16 -9.07
N ARG A 303 11.50 1.02 -9.71
CA ARG A 303 12.51 0.02 -9.31
C ARG A 303 13.44 -0.41 -10.43
N GLY A 304 13.08 -0.17 -11.69
CA GLY A 304 13.73 -0.70 -12.88
C GLY A 304 13.73 0.25 -14.06
N GLU A 305 13.60 -0.31 -15.24
CA GLU A 305 13.70 0.37 -16.55
C GLU A 305 12.56 1.37 -16.78
N GLU A 306 11.40 1.17 -16.16
CA GLU A 306 10.26 2.07 -16.21
C GLU A 306 10.60 3.50 -15.79
N ALA A 307 11.68 3.68 -15.00
CA ALA A 307 12.15 5.01 -14.61
C ALA A 307 12.53 5.87 -15.80
N ASN A 308 13.08 5.27 -16.87
CA ASN A 308 13.40 5.99 -18.10
C ASN A 308 12.13 6.41 -18.85
N ALA A 309 11.19 5.51 -19.04
CA ALA A 309 9.92 5.84 -19.70
C ALA A 309 9.12 6.89 -18.90
N ALA A 310 9.08 6.78 -17.58
CA ALA A 310 8.38 7.72 -16.70
C ALA A 310 8.97 9.14 -16.76
N GLN A 311 10.32 9.29 -16.80
CA GLN A 311 10.94 10.61 -16.94
C GLN A 311 10.71 11.20 -18.34
N GLU A 312 10.70 10.38 -19.39
CA GLU A 312 10.36 10.84 -20.73
C GLU A 312 8.93 11.40 -20.79
N VAL A 313 7.97 10.68 -20.23
CA VAL A 313 6.58 11.13 -20.13
C VAL A 313 6.47 12.45 -19.34
N ALA A 314 7.13 12.56 -18.19
CA ALA A 314 7.10 13.78 -17.37
C ALA A 314 7.62 15.02 -18.14
N ARG A 315 8.54 14.83 -19.09
CA ARG A 315 9.11 15.87 -19.94
C ARG A 315 8.21 16.26 -21.13
N THR A 316 7.18 15.45 -21.44
CA THR A 316 6.16 15.82 -22.46
C THR A 316 5.11 16.79 -21.94
N GLY A 317 5.11 17.10 -20.65
CA GLY A 317 4.13 18.00 -20.02
C GLY A 317 3.02 17.30 -19.24
N VAL A 318 2.99 15.97 -19.22
CA VAL A 318 2.11 15.18 -18.35
C VAL A 318 2.73 15.09 -16.96
N ALA A 319 1.97 15.43 -15.92
CA ALA A 319 2.49 15.30 -14.55
C ALA A 319 2.68 13.83 -14.17
N VAL A 320 3.81 13.50 -13.58
CA VAL A 320 4.09 12.16 -13.06
C VAL A 320 4.28 12.21 -11.56
N VAL A 321 3.50 11.38 -10.85
CA VAL A 321 3.66 11.13 -9.42
C VAL A 321 4.23 9.73 -9.24
N THR A 322 5.30 9.61 -8.46
CA THR A 322 5.94 8.31 -8.25
C THR A 322 6.54 8.18 -6.88
N THR A 323 6.76 6.94 -6.45
CA THR A 323 7.57 6.64 -5.26
C THR A 323 8.87 5.93 -5.62
N ILE A 324 9.90 6.09 -4.79
CA ILE A 324 11.20 5.46 -5.00
C ILE A 324 11.89 5.20 -3.67
N HIS A 325 12.66 4.12 -3.60
CA HIS A 325 13.54 3.87 -2.46
C HIS A 325 14.82 4.70 -2.56
N SER A 326 14.98 5.63 -1.61
CA SER A 326 16.18 6.48 -1.47
C SER A 326 16.33 6.96 -0.02
N ASN A 327 17.47 7.56 0.33
CA ASN A 327 17.82 7.99 1.68
C ASN A 327 17.91 9.52 1.85
N SER A 328 17.68 10.29 0.79
CA SER A 328 17.56 11.76 0.82
C SER A 328 16.95 12.27 -0.48
N CYS A 329 16.51 13.53 -0.51
CA CYS A 329 16.02 14.17 -1.73
C CYS A 329 17.10 14.21 -2.82
N GLU A 330 18.32 14.63 -2.51
CA GLU A 330 19.41 14.70 -3.49
C GLU A 330 19.83 13.34 -4.02
N SER A 331 19.96 12.31 -3.16
CA SER A 331 20.33 10.95 -3.59
C SER A 331 19.27 10.30 -4.46
N THR A 332 18.04 10.79 -4.41
CA THR A 332 16.93 10.31 -5.26
C THR A 332 17.23 10.51 -6.73
N TYR A 333 17.79 11.64 -7.13
CA TYR A 333 18.15 11.87 -8.53
C TYR A 333 19.26 10.91 -9.01
N ARG A 334 20.28 10.67 -8.18
CA ARG A 334 21.33 9.67 -8.51
C ARG A 334 20.74 8.27 -8.64
N ARG A 335 19.76 7.94 -7.77
CA ARG A 335 19.04 6.66 -7.86
C ARG A 335 18.23 6.56 -9.16
N MET A 336 17.51 7.61 -9.56
CA MET A 336 16.78 7.66 -10.83
C MET A 336 17.73 7.46 -12.03
N VAL A 337 18.86 8.17 -12.07
CA VAL A 337 19.89 7.99 -13.10
C VAL A 337 20.33 6.52 -13.19
N SER A 338 20.63 5.91 -12.04
CA SER A 338 21.01 4.50 -11.99
C SER A 338 19.93 3.54 -12.50
N LEU A 339 18.65 3.87 -12.32
CA LEU A 339 17.54 3.09 -12.86
C LEU A 339 17.39 3.31 -14.38
N CYS A 340 17.43 4.55 -14.85
CA CYS A 340 17.34 4.87 -16.28
C CYS A 340 18.45 4.19 -17.09
N LYS A 341 19.66 4.06 -16.53
CA LYS A 341 20.78 3.35 -17.19
C LYS A 341 20.52 1.87 -17.43
N ARG A 342 19.50 1.28 -16.85
CA ARG A 342 19.12 -0.11 -17.18
C ARG A 342 18.44 -0.20 -18.53
N ALA A 343 17.72 0.86 -18.94
CA ALA A 343 17.02 0.92 -20.22
C ALA A 343 17.87 1.53 -21.34
N VAL A 344 18.76 2.50 -21.02
CA VAL A 344 19.48 3.28 -22.03
C VAL A 344 20.96 3.47 -21.67
N ASP A 345 21.82 3.45 -22.69
CA ASP A 345 23.25 3.73 -22.55
C ASP A 345 23.53 5.22 -22.83
N MET A 346 23.32 6.04 -21.80
CA MET A 346 23.57 7.48 -21.81
C MET A 346 24.49 7.90 -20.68
N SER A 347 25.14 9.05 -20.82
CA SER A 347 26.00 9.59 -19.77
C SER A 347 25.19 9.95 -18.51
N ASP A 348 25.80 9.83 -17.33
CA ASP A 348 25.17 10.21 -16.06
C ASP A 348 24.74 11.69 -16.09
N GLU A 349 25.52 12.56 -16.70
CA GLU A 349 25.21 14.00 -16.81
C GLU A 349 23.96 14.24 -17.66
N THR A 350 23.82 13.54 -18.79
CA THR A 350 22.62 13.62 -19.65
C THR A 350 21.38 13.15 -18.91
N LEU A 351 21.46 11.97 -18.28
CA LEU A 351 20.35 11.42 -17.51
C LEU A 351 20.01 12.26 -16.29
N MET A 352 21.02 12.83 -15.62
CA MET A 352 20.81 13.76 -14.53
C MET A 352 20.03 15.01 -14.99
N GLY A 353 20.34 15.53 -16.18
CA GLY A 353 19.55 16.60 -16.81
C GLY A 353 18.09 16.19 -16.95
N TYR A 354 17.83 15.02 -17.50
CA TYR A 354 16.48 14.53 -17.76
C TYR A 354 15.68 14.30 -16.50
N VAL A 355 16.24 13.61 -15.49
CA VAL A 355 15.51 13.32 -14.26
C VAL A 355 15.24 14.56 -13.41
N THR A 356 16.16 15.56 -13.43
CA THR A 356 15.95 16.82 -12.71
C THR A 356 14.93 17.73 -13.39
N GLU A 357 14.86 17.71 -14.73
CA GLU A 357 13.80 18.38 -15.49
C GLU A 357 12.44 17.72 -15.27
N ALA A 358 12.40 16.37 -15.28
CA ALA A 358 11.19 15.58 -15.13
C ALA A 358 10.56 15.74 -13.74
N TYR A 359 11.38 15.71 -12.69
CA TYR A 359 10.93 15.74 -11.30
C TYR A 359 11.52 16.95 -10.56
N PRO A 360 10.96 18.15 -10.76
CA PRO A 360 11.45 19.36 -10.07
C PRO A 360 11.23 19.31 -8.56
N ILE A 361 10.30 18.48 -8.07
CA ILE A 361 9.98 18.35 -6.64
C ILE A 361 10.26 16.92 -6.17
N VAL A 362 11.06 16.80 -5.12
CA VAL A 362 11.33 15.55 -4.40
C VAL A 362 10.94 15.72 -2.94
N VAL A 363 10.21 14.75 -2.42
CA VAL A 363 9.79 14.66 -1.02
C VAL A 363 10.50 13.47 -0.38
N PHE A 364 11.13 13.65 0.77
CA PHE A 364 11.77 12.57 1.50
C PHE A 364 11.01 12.21 2.76
N CYS A 365 10.52 10.97 2.82
CA CYS A 365 9.78 10.40 3.94
C CYS A 365 10.69 9.46 4.74
N LYS A 366 10.59 9.49 6.06
CA LYS A 366 11.31 8.59 6.95
C LYS A 366 10.42 8.11 8.10
N GLN A 367 10.50 6.83 8.43
CA GLN A 367 10.04 6.31 9.70
C GLN A 367 11.20 6.46 10.70
N LEU A 368 10.95 7.17 11.81
CA LEU A 368 11.92 7.34 12.89
C LEU A 368 11.95 6.08 13.78
N GLU A 369 12.95 5.98 14.65
CA GLU A 369 13.12 4.81 15.54
C GLU A 369 11.94 4.63 16.51
N ASN A 370 11.25 5.72 16.89
CA ASN A 370 9.99 5.68 17.66
C ASN A 370 8.77 5.31 16.81
N LYS A 371 8.97 4.76 15.61
CA LYS A 371 7.96 4.35 14.62
C LYS A 371 7.10 5.47 14.03
N GLN A 372 7.31 6.71 14.43
CA GLN A 372 6.63 7.85 13.83
C GLN A 372 7.15 8.12 12.42
N ARG A 373 6.25 8.46 11.49
CA ARG A 373 6.56 8.81 10.11
C ARG A 373 6.64 10.33 9.96
N ARG A 374 7.64 10.82 9.21
CA ARG A 374 7.87 12.26 8.99
C ARG A 374 8.22 12.54 7.53
N LEU A 375 7.68 13.63 6.98
CA LEU A 375 8.25 14.25 5.80
C LEU A 375 9.50 15.00 6.27
N MET A 376 10.66 14.39 6.04
CA MET A 376 11.93 14.95 6.51
C MET A 376 12.37 16.15 5.70
N GLU A 377 12.06 16.18 4.40
CA GLU A 377 12.45 17.24 3.48
C GLU A 377 11.50 17.32 2.29
N ILE A 378 11.22 18.53 1.83
CA ILE A 378 10.67 18.83 0.51
C ILE A 378 11.72 19.70 -0.20
N MET A 379 12.18 19.26 -1.37
CA MET A 379 13.23 19.90 -2.14
C MET A 379 12.77 20.21 -3.56
N GLU A 380 13.08 21.41 -4.02
CA GLU A 380 12.99 21.81 -5.41
C GLU A 380 14.37 21.69 -6.06
N CYS A 381 14.44 21.09 -7.24
CA CYS A 381 15.60 21.19 -8.12
C CYS A 381 15.35 22.26 -9.16
N GLU A 382 15.98 23.41 -9.01
CA GLU A 382 15.93 24.51 -9.95
C GLU A 382 17.06 24.36 -10.99
N ILE A 383 16.73 24.33 -12.28
CA ILE A 383 17.71 24.34 -13.36
C ILE A 383 18.01 25.79 -13.71
N LEU A 384 19.27 26.18 -13.57
CA LEU A 384 19.72 27.55 -13.84
C LEU A 384 20.02 27.74 -15.32
N PRO A 385 20.13 29.01 -15.82
CA PRO A 385 20.38 29.32 -17.23
C PRO A 385 21.68 28.72 -17.80
N ASP A 386 22.67 28.47 -16.95
CA ASP A 386 23.93 27.80 -17.30
C ASP A 386 23.86 26.29 -17.26
N ASN A 387 22.67 25.75 -17.13
CA ASN A 387 22.35 24.33 -16.99
C ASN A 387 22.88 23.66 -15.70
N SER A 388 23.37 24.46 -14.76
CA SER A 388 23.67 23.97 -13.40
C SER A 388 22.39 23.75 -12.59
N ARG A 389 22.48 22.98 -11.53
CA ARG A 389 21.35 22.58 -10.69
C ARG A 389 21.48 23.20 -9.32
N ASN A 390 20.44 23.89 -8.88
CA ASN A 390 20.33 24.45 -7.54
C ASN A 390 19.32 23.62 -6.74
N TYR A 391 19.80 22.84 -5.78
CA TYR A 391 18.97 22.07 -4.87
C TYR A 391 18.49 22.94 -3.73
N ARG A 392 17.22 23.33 -3.79
CA ARG A 392 16.57 24.26 -2.86
C ARG A 392 15.67 23.51 -1.90
N THR A 393 16.10 23.35 -0.66
CA THR A 393 15.22 22.83 0.41
C THR A 393 14.11 23.83 0.68
N LEU A 394 12.84 23.43 0.50
CA LEU A 394 11.67 24.25 0.81
C LEU A 394 11.27 24.08 2.27
N PHE A 395 11.18 22.83 2.72
CA PHE A 395 10.85 22.45 4.10
C PHE A 395 11.80 21.38 4.60
N ARG A 396 12.07 21.41 5.91
CA ARG A 396 12.87 20.39 6.60
C ARG A 396 12.27 20.09 7.96
N TYR A 397 12.35 18.83 8.38
CA TYR A 397 12.08 18.43 9.74
C TYR A 397 13.36 18.49 10.56
N GLU A 398 13.37 19.29 11.62
CA GLU A 398 14.50 19.44 12.53
C GLU A 398 14.23 18.67 13.81
N ILE A 399 15.07 17.67 14.09
CA ILE A 399 15.03 16.91 15.34
C ILE A 399 15.64 17.77 16.42
N THR A 400 14.85 18.08 17.46
CA THR A 400 15.30 18.90 18.61
C THR A 400 15.75 18.04 19.79
N GLU A 401 15.22 16.82 19.89
CA GLU A 401 15.59 15.88 20.94
C GLU A 401 15.54 14.45 20.41
N ASN A 402 16.54 13.64 20.81
CA ASN A 402 16.58 12.21 20.54
C ASN A 402 17.19 11.51 21.76
N ARG A 403 16.35 10.83 22.55
CA ARG A 403 16.73 10.11 23.76
C ARG A 403 16.31 8.66 23.67
N TYR A 404 17.12 7.78 24.27
CA TYR A 404 16.80 6.38 24.45
C TYR A 404 16.77 6.09 25.95
N GLU A 405 15.56 5.84 26.47
CA GLU A 405 15.31 5.58 27.91
C GLU A 405 14.28 4.45 28.02
N ASP A 406 14.44 3.60 29.02
CA ASP A 406 13.52 2.49 29.32
C ASP A 406 13.19 1.61 28.09
N ASN A 407 14.19 1.33 27.28
CA ASN A 407 14.09 0.54 26.03
C ASN A 407 13.18 1.18 24.96
N GLN A 408 12.96 2.51 25.02
CA GLN A 408 12.14 3.27 24.07
C GLN A 408 12.87 4.50 23.54
N PHE A 409 12.59 4.85 22.27
CA PHE A 409 13.09 6.08 21.66
C PHE A 409 12.09 7.22 21.86
N PHE A 410 12.57 8.34 22.37
CA PHE A 410 11.84 9.60 22.47
C PHE A 410 12.46 10.59 21.49
N ILE A 411 11.77 10.82 20.37
CA ILE A 411 12.26 11.71 19.31
C ILE A 411 11.23 12.82 19.13
N THR A 412 11.65 14.05 19.36
CA THR A 412 10.84 15.24 19.12
C THR A 412 11.51 16.16 18.12
N GLY A 413 10.73 16.99 17.46
CA GLY A 413 11.18 17.92 16.45
C GLY A 413 10.02 18.69 15.84
N HIS A 414 10.34 19.55 14.88
CA HIS A 414 9.33 20.35 14.17
C HIS A 414 9.74 20.58 12.73
N HIS A 415 8.76 20.87 11.89
CA HIS A 415 9.01 21.27 10.51
C HIS A 415 9.34 22.76 10.45
N VAL A 416 10.37 23.11 9.67
CA VAL A 416 10.75 24.49 9.38
C VAL A 416 10.64 24.76 7.89
N THR A 417 10.16 25.95 7.55
CA THR A 417 10.21 26.49 6.19
C THR A 417 11.60 27.08 5.99
N VAL A 418 12.34 26.60 4.97
CA VAL A 418 13.74 27.00 4.72
C VAL A 418 13.81 28.05 3.62
N ASN A 419 13.25 27.77 2.46
CA ASN A 419 13.25 28.68 1.32
C ASN A 419 11.85 28.75 0.67
N PRO A 420 11.51 29.89 0.07
CA PRO A 420 10.36 29.96 -0.84
C PRO A 420 10.67 29.18 -2.14
N ILE A 421 9.63 28.83 -2.89
CA ILE A 421 9.77 28.30 -4.24
C ILE A 421 10.50 29.29 -5.16
N SER A 422 11.22 28.76 -6.16
CA SER A 422 11.97 29.56 -7.12
C SER A 422 11.06 30.40 -8.02
N ASP A 423 11.65 31.42 -8.64
CA ASP A 423 10.92 32.23 -9.65
C ASP A 423 10.63 31.42 -10.91
N SER A 424 11.50 30.47 -11.27
CA SER A 424 11.30 29.55 -12.39
C SER A 424 10.11 28.63 -12.14
N LEU A 425 9.97 28.05 -10.95
CA LEU A 425 8.80 27.23 -10.61
C LEU A 425 7.52 28.05 -10.53
N CYS A 426 7.57 29.28 -10.01
CA CYS A 426 6.43 30.20 -10.03
C CYS A 426 5.94 30.50 -11.45
N LYS A 427 6.89 30.75 -12.36
CA LYS A 427 6.55 30.99 -13.78
C LYS A 427 5.89 29.76 -14.39
N ARG A 428 6.43 28.55 -14.16
CA ARG A 428 5.84 27.30 -14.65
C ARG A 428 4.43 27.07 -14.10
N LEU A 429 4.20 27.31 -12.80
CA LEU A 429 2.88 27.23 -12.19
C LEU A 429 1.88 28.20 -12.80
N LEU A 430 2.32 29.45 -13.08
CA LEU A 430 1.50 30.47 -13.75
C LEU A 430 1.12 30.05 -15.18
N GLU A 431 2.09 29.55 -15.95
CA GLU A 431 1.90 29.05 -17.31
C GLU A 431 0.96 27.84 -17.35
N ASN A 432 0.96 27.02 -16.29
CA ASN A 432 0.03 25.90 -16.09
C ASN A 432 -1.33 26.33 -15.53
N GLY A 433 -1.62 27.64 -15.47
CA GLY A 433 -2.93 28.19 -15.12
C GLY A 433 -3.15 28.43 -13.62
N MET A 434 -2.13 28.41 -12.78
CA MET A 434 -2.26 28.76 -11.37
C MET A 434 -2.50 30.25 -11.20
N PRO A 435 -3.56 30.69 -10.46
CA PRO A 435 -3.79 32.10 -10.21
C PRO A 435 -2.64 32.78 -9.48
N GLN A 436 -2.29 34.00 -9.88
CA GLN A 436 -1.18 34.76 -9.29
C GLN A 436 -1.30 34.95 -7.77
N GLU A 437 -2.52 35.07 -7.27
CA GLU A 437 -2.79 35.21 -5.84
C GLU A 437 -2.35 33.94 -5.07
N ARG A 438 -2.60 32.75 -5.61
CA ARG A 438 -2.16 31.48 -5.02
C ARG A 438 -0.64 31.33 -5.04
N ILE A 439 0.01 31.73 -6.14
CA ILE A 439 1.49 31.76 -6.22
C ILE A 439 2.05 32.68 -5.13
N ASN A 440 1.44 33.86 -4.93
CA ASN A 440 1.86 34.82 -3.91
C ASN A 440 1.71 34.23 -2.49
N LEU A 441 0.68 33.41 -2.24
CA LEU A 441 0.50 32.71 -0.96
C LEU A 441 1.61 31.67 -0.73
N LEU A 442 1.92 30.86 -1.75
CA LEU A 442 3.02 29.87 -1.67
C LEU A 442 4.37 30.53 -1.41
N LYS A 443 4.63 31.72 -1.99
CA LYS A 443 5.85 32.51 -1.71
C LYS A 443 5.88 33.12 -0.31
N LYS A 444 4.74 33.52 0.24
CA LYS A 444 4.65 34.18 1.56
C LYS A 444 4.86 33.19 2.71
N GLY A 445 4.40 31.96 2.58
CA GLY A 445 4.67 30.89 3.54
C GLY A 445 6.18 30.78 3.82
N GLY A 446 7.00 30.74 2.75
CA GLY A 446 8.46 30.71 2.88
C GLY A 446 9.13 31.99 3.43
N ARG A 447 8.47 33.14 3.37
CA ARG A 447 9.06 34.41 3.90
C ARG A 447 8.85 34.63 5.40
N ARG A 448 7.86 34.01 6.03
CA ARG A 448 7.64 34.15 7.48
C ARG A 448 8.77 33.51 8.28
N ALA A 449 9.39 32.46 7.79
CA ALA A 449 10.51 31.79 8.46
C ALA A 449 11.83 32.57 8.38
N ALA A 450 12.10 33.26 7.28
CA ALA A 450 13.33 34.07 7.11
C ALA A 450 13.34 35.35 7.95
N ALA A 451 12.15 35.82 8.41
CA ALA A 451 12.02 37.06 9.20
C ALA A 451 11.82 36.81 10.72
N GLY A 452 11.70 35.54 11.15
CA GLY A 452 11.19 35.19 12.48
C GLY A 452 12.14 34.48 13.42
N ASN A 453 13.47 34.78 13.39
CA ASN A 453 14.37 34.29 14.46
C ASN A 453 14.38 35.22 15.70
N SER A 454 13.29 35.92 15.96
CA SER A 454 13.03 36.62 17.23
C SER A 454 11.53 36.72 17.45
N HIS A 455 10.94 35.79 18.20
CA HIS A 455 9.96 35.92 19.27
C HIS A 455 9.12 34.67 19.43
N THR A 456 9.07 34.23 20.65
CA THR A 456 8.20 33.22 21.26
C THR A 456 6.73 33.55 21.06
N GLY A 457 5.96 32.49 20.69
CA GLY A 457 4.59 32.27 21.20
C GLY A 457 3.46 32.91 20.41
N THR A 458 2.55 32.07 20.17
CA THR A 458 1.09 32.13 19.94
C THR A 458 0.67 31.64 18.58
N ASP A 459 -0.06 30.53 18.65
CA ASP A 459 -0.81 29.91 17.53
C ASP A 459 -1.70 30.94 16.85
N GLY A 460 -1.35 31.29 15.60
CA GLY A 460 -2.22 32.04 14.71
C GLY A 460 -2.81 31.10 13.69
N GLU A 461 -4.10 30.84 13.79
CA GLU A 461 -4.88 30.18 12.75
C GLU A 461 -4.58 30.78 11.38
N ILE A 462 -3.94 30.00 10.53
CA ILE A 462 -3.86 30.31 9.10
C ILE A 462 -5.20 29.92 8.54
N ALA A 463 -5.97 30.91 8.05
CA ALA A 463 -7.21 30.69 7.33
C ALA A 463 -6.96 29.65 6.24
N SER A 464 -7.60 28.49 6.36
CA SER A 464 -7.60 27.45 5.36
C SER A 464 -7.92 28.03 3.99
N LEU A 465 -7.13 27.70 2.99
CA LEU A 465 -7.42 28.09 1.60
C LEU A 465 -8.84 27.62 1.25
N PRO A 466 -9.74 28.51 0.84
CA PRO A 466 -11.09 28.11 0.51
C PRO A 466 -11.06 27.13 -0.67
N PRO A 467 -11.91 26.09 -0.67
CA PRO A 467 -12.04 25.18 -1.79
C PRO A 467 -12.38 26.01 -3.05
N ALA A 468 -11.81 25.65 -4.19
CA ALA A 468 -12.06 26.33 -5.45
C ALA A 468 -13.57 26.38 -5.70
N SER A 469 -14.11 27.58 -5.83
CA SER A 469 -15.52 27.81 -6.14
C SER A 469 -15.92 27.02 -7.38
N LYS A 470 -16.97 26.21 -7.27
CA LYS A 470 -17.62 25.57 -8.40
C LYS A 470 -18.10 26.70 -9.33
N SER A 471 -17.50 26.85 -10.51
CA SER A 471 -18.03 27.69 -11.55
C SER A 471 -19.29 27.02 -12.10
N SER A 472 -20.45 27.51 -11.67
CA SER A 472 -21.72 27.26 -12.30
C SER A 472 -21.77 28.09 -13.58
N GLU A 473 -21.39 27.52 -14.71
CA GLU A 473 -21.85 27.99 -16.03
C GLU A 473 -22.64 26.85 -16.68
N GLU A 474 -23.95 26.92 -16.45
CA GLU A 474 -24.93 26.36 -17.37
C GLU A 474 -24.76 27.05 -18.73
N ARG A 475 -24.11 26.39 -19.68
CA ARG A 475 -24.32 26.73 -21.10
C ARG A 475 -25.28 25.72 -21.68
N ARG A 476 -26.54 26.18 -21.84
CA ARG A 476 -27.51 25.58 -22.74
C ARG A 476 -26.92 25.55 -24.15
N CYS A 477 -26.72 24.36 -24.69
CA CYS A 477 -26.65 24.16 -26.13
C CYS A 477 -28.05 23.83 -26.64
N HIS A 478 -28.64 24.77 -27.34
CA HIS A 478 -29.68 24.50 -28.34
C HIS A 478 -29.00 24.24 -29.69
N VAL A 479 -29.47 23.20 -30.33
CA VAL A 479 -29.48 22.63 -31.68
C VAL A 479 -28.74 21.32 -31.78
#